data_bf73c50c56839e6046587e52dcc13008
#
_entry.id   bf73c50c56839e6046587e52dcc13008
#
_cell.length_a   1.000
_cell.length_b   1.000
_cell.length_c   1.000
_cell.angle_alpha   90.00
_cell.angle_beta   90.00
_cell.angle_gamma   90.00
#
_symmetry.space_group_name_H-M   'P 1'
#
loop_
_entity.id
_entity.type
_entity.pdbx_description
1 polymer ?
#
loop_
_entity_poly.entity_id
_entity_poly.type
_entity_poly.pdbx_seq_one_letter_code
_entity_poly.pdbx_strand_id
1 'polypeptide(L)'
;MFNMDNMHRLVEIIKKETIPALGCTEPVAVAYAVSVANKYLKGTMKSVDIRVSKNIFKNGKSVLIPNTGERGLDLAGGLGAICGDPEAGLMVLKNVDQDSIDKGHKLIDEGKIRVNYIEKSPDVYVEVLTKSENTNTRVILKDSHDNIEKVEVNGEIIYSNAFEKKKT
;
A
#
# COMPACT_ATOMS: atom_id res chain seq x y z
N MET A 1 -5.63 -39.13 5.54
CA MET A 1 -5.92 -38.63 4.18
C MET A 1 -6.95 -37.50 4.24
N PHE A 2 -6.74 -36.44 3.50
CA PHE A 2 -7.69 -35.32 3.47
C PHE A 2 -8.97 -35.72 2.77
N ASN A 3 -10.11 -35.34 3.36
CA ASN A 3 -11.34 -35.31 2.61
C ASN A 3 -11.39 -33.98 1.82
N MET A 4 -12.36 -33.82 0.95
CA MET A 4 -12.47 -32.64 0.09
C MET A 4 -12.61 -31.35 0.91
N ASP A 5 -13.33 -31.40 2.00
CA ASP A 5 -13.55 -30.21 2.85
C ASP A 5 -12.25 -29.77 3.52
N ASN A 6 -11.49 -30.71 4.05
CA ASN A 6 -10.20 -30.39 4.66
C ASN A 6 -9.22 -29.86 3.62
N MET A 7 -9.25 -30.41 2.42
CA MET A 7 -8.42 -29.94 1.32
C MET A 7 -8.76 -28.50 0.94
N HIS A 8 -10.05 -28.16 0.87
CA HIS A 8 -10.49 -26.79 0.59
C HIS A 8 -10.03 -25.82 1.67
N ARG A 9 -10.13 -26.20 2.94
CA ARG A 9 -9.67 -25.36 4.03
C ARG A 9 -8.16 -25.12 3.95
N LEU A 10 -7.40 -26.15 3.69
CA LEU A 10 -5.95 -26.02 3.56
C LEU A 10 -5.57 -25.12 2.40
N VAL A 11 -6.25 -25.25 1.28
CA VAL A 11 -6.00 -24.40 0.13
C VAL A 11 -6.29 -22.94 0.45
N GLU A 12 -7.40 -22.66 1.15
CA GLU A 12 -7.73 -21.30 1.55
C GLU A 12 -6.71 -20.71 2.53
N ILE A 13 -6.30 -21.48 3.53
CA ILE A 13 -5.29 -21.03 4.49
C ILE A 13 -3.97 -20.79 3.79
N ILE A 14 -3.56 -21.70 2.94
CA ILE A 14 -2.32 -21.58 2.17
C ILE A 14 -2.38 -20.34 1.28
N LYS A 15 -3.50 -20.10 0.61
CA LYS A 15 -3.66 -18.90 -0.23
C LYS A 15 -3.52 -17.62 0.57
N LYS A 16 -4.11 -17.55 1.77
CA LYS A 16 -3.99 -16.38 2.62
C LYS A 16 -2.56 -16.15 3.09
N GLU A 17 -1.83 -17.22 3.37
CA GLU A 17 -0.47 -17.13 3.86
C GLU A 17 0.54 -16.99 2.72
N THR A 18 0.28 -17.57 1.56
CA THR A 18 1.22 -17.53 0.43
C THR A 18 1.08 -16.29 -0.43
N ILE A 19 -0.04 -15.57 -0.35
CA ILE A 19 -0.16 -14.29 -1.05
C ILE A 19 0.97 -13.35 -0.65
N PRO A 20 1.28 -13.16 0.66
CA PRO A 20 2.49 -12.44 1.05
C PRO A 20 3.79 -13.12 0.60
N ALA A 21 3.79 -14.45 0.43
CA ALA A 21 4.98 -15.20 0.02
C ALA A 21 5.25 -15.13 -1.49
N LEU A 22 4.23 -14.84 -2.31
CA LEU A 22 4.40 -14.60 -3.75
C LEU A 22 5.07 -13.27 -4.04
N GLY A 23 5.11 -12.40 -3.04
CA GLY A 23 5.82 -11.14 -3.03
C GLY A 23 5.90 -10.67 -1.61
N CYS A 24 6.82 -9.78 -1.30
CA CYS A 24 6.99 -9.32 0.05
C CYS A 24 5.92 -8.30 0.41
N THR A 25 5.49 -8.32 1.67
CA THR A 25 4.39 -7.50 2.15
C THR A 25 4.75 -6.02 2.32
N GLU A 26 6.04 -5.70 2.45
CA GLU A 26 6.46 -4.31 2.61
C GLU A 26 6.10 -3.44 1.40
N PRO A 27 6.43 -3.83 0.15
CA PRO A 27 5.98 -3.06 -1.00
C PRO A 27 4.46 -3.04 -1.14
N VAL A 28 3.80 -4.14 -0.80
CA VAL A 28 2.34 -4.24 -0.89
C VAL A 28 1.69 -3.28 0.12
N ALA A 29 2.23 -3.18 1.34
CA ALA A 29 1.72 -2.23 2.33
C ALA A 29 1.79 -0.80 1.82
N VAL A 30 2.91 -0.42 1.20
CA VAL A 30 3.07 0.92 0.62
C VAL A 30 2.07 1.14 -0.51
N ALA A 31 1.97 0.19 -1.45
CA ALA A 31 1.03 0.30 -2.57
C ALA A 31 -0.41 0.40 -2.08
N TYR A 32 -0.76 -0.38 -1.07
CA TYR A 32 -2.11 -0.36 -0.50
C TYR A 32 -2.43 1.01 0.11
N ALA A 33 -1.53 1.53 0.95
CA ALA A 33 -1.73 2.83 1.57
C ALA A 33 -1.87 3.93 0.52
N VAL A 34 -1.05 3.91 -0.54
CA VAL A 34 -1.13 4.89 -1.62
C VAL A 34 -2.45 4.74 -2.38
N SER A 35 -2.90 3.51 -2.66
CA SER A 35 -4.15 3.29 -3.37
C SER A 35 -5.35 3.83 -2.58
N VAL A 36 -5.35 3.67 -1.27
CA VAL A 36 -6.40 4.22 -0.41
C VAL A 36 -6.36 5.75 -0.44
N ALA A 37 -5.17 6.34 -0.32
CA ALA A 37 -5.03 7.80 -0.38
C ALA A 37 -5.54 8.34 -1.73
N ASN A 38 -5.19 7.66 -2.82
CA ASN A 38 -5.58 8.08 -4.16
C ASN A 38 -7.10 7.93 -4.40
N LYS A 39 -7.72 6.98 -3.74
CA LYS A 39 -9.18 6.79 -3.83
C LYS A 39 -9.95 8.05 -3.43
N TYR A 40 -9.45 8.78 -2.43
CA TYR A 40 -10.11 9.97 -1.91
C TYR A 40 -9.57 11.25 -2.49
N LEU A 41 -8.55 11.16 -3.35
CA LEU A 41 -7.97 12.33 -4.00
C LEU A 41 -8.85 12.75 -5.19
N LYS A 42 -9.23 14.02 -5.23
CA LYS A 42 -10.00 14.57 -6.35
C LYS A 42 -9.08 15.38 -7.26
N GLY A 43 -9.13 15.09 -8.56
CA GLY A 43 -8.29 15.75 -9.53
C GLY A 43 -7.00 14.99 -9.78
N THR A 44 -6.14 15.57 -10.59
CA THR A 44 -4.88 14.95 -10.98
C THR A 44 -3.88 14.99 -9.83
N MET A 45 -3.31 13.84 -9.49
CA MET A 45 -2.28 13.73 -8.46
C MET A 45 -1.04 14.50 -8.86
N LYS A 46 -0.56 15.39 -8.00
CA LYS A 46 0.67 16.16 -8.18
C LYS A 46 1.85 15.57 -7.47
N SER A 47 1.64 15.01 -6.27
CA SER A 47 2.72 14.44 -5.49
C SER A 47 2.22 13.38 -4.52
N VAL A 48 3.10 12.43 -4.24
CA VAL A 48 2.93 11.41 -3.21
C VAL A 48 4.18 11.42 -2.36
N ASP A 49 4.00 11.65 -1.07
CA ASP A 49 5.07 11.61 -0.08
C ASP A 49 4.81 10.41 0.82
N ILE A 50 5.73 9.47 0.84
CA ILE A 50 5.59 8.21 1.56
C ILE A 50 6.62 8.18 2.67
N ARG A 51 6.16 8.00 3.91
CA ARG A 51 7.02 7.89 5.08
C ARG A 51 6.77 6.53 5.72
N VAL A 52 7.84 5.79 5.94
CA VAL A 52 7.74 4.42 6.41
C VAL A 52 8.63 4.20 7.62
N SER A 53 8.35 3.14 8.38
CA SER A 53 9.25 2.72 9.44
C SER A 53 10.60 2.34 8.86
N LYS A 54 11.64 2.36 9.69
CA LYS A 54 12.98 1.90 9.28
C LYS A 54 12.93 0.45 8.82
N ASN A 55 12.12 -0.37 9.47
CA ASN A 55 11.94 -1.78 9.12
C ASN A 55 11.39 -1.95 7.71
N ILE A 56 10.30 -1.25 7.39
CA ILE A 56 9.72 -1.30 6.05
C ILE A 56 10.69 -0.74 5.02
N PHE A 57 11.38 0.35 5.34
CA PHE A 57 12.35 0.94 4.43
C PHE A 57 13.49 -0.03 4.11
N LYS A 58 14.08 -0.61 5.15
CA LYS A 58 15.20 -1.54 5.00
C LYS A 58 14.80 -2.80 4.26
N ASN A 59 13.72 -3.43 4.66
CA ASN A 59 13.26 -4.69 4.08
C ASN A 59 12.65 -4.49 2.70
N GLY A 60 11.89 -3.41 2.53
CA GLY A 60 11.13 -3.18 1.31
C GLY A 60 11.97 -2.84 0.09
N LYS A 61 13.11 -2.19 0.27
CA LYS A 61 13.93 -1.77 -0.87
C LYS A 61 14.68 -2.92 -1.56
N SER A 62 14.84 -4.05 -0.88
CA SER A 62 15.62 -5.18 -1.40
C SER A 62 14.76 -6.34 -1.90
N VAL A 63 13.44 -6.26 -1.76
CA VAL A 63 12.53 -7.34 -2.12
C VAL A 63 11.75 -6.99 -3.38
N LEU A 64 11.30 -8.03 -4.08
CA LEU A 64 10.53 -7.85 -5.31
C LEU A 64 9.11 -7.37 -5.03
N ILE A 65 8.67 -6.43 -5.84
CA ILE A 65 7.27 -6.01 -5.88
C ILE A 65 6.49 -7.08 -6.62
N PRO A 66 5.38 -7.59 -6.07
CA PRO A 66 4.58 -8.61 -6.75
C PRO A 66 4.20 -8.22 -8.17
N ASN A 67 4.27 -9.16 -9.07
CA ASN A 67 3.86 -9.05 -10.48
C ASN A 67 4.70 -8.11 -11.34
N THR A 68 5.85 -7.65 -10.86
CA THR A 68 6.65 -6.67 -11.60
C THR A 68 8.04 -7.17 -12.00
N GLY A 69 8.64 -8.07 -11.23
CA GLY A 69 10.05 -8.41 -11.39
C GLY A 69 11.00 -7.28 -10.98
N GLU A 70 10.50 -6.21 -10.39
CA GLU A 70 11.30 -5.05 -9.99
C GLU A 70 11.23 -4.79 -8.50
N ARG A 71 12.08 -3.90 -8.01
CA ARG A 71 12.21 -3.55 -6.60
C ARG A 71 12.02 -2.04 -6.42
N GLY A 72 11.77 -1.64 -5.17
CA GLY A 72 11.73 -0.23 -4.81
C GLY A 72 10.38 0.19 -4.26
N LEU A 73 10.41 0.85 -3.11
CA LEU A 73 9.18 1.34 -2.48
C LEU A 73 8.56 2.51 -3.25
N ASP A 74 9.37 3.28 -3.97
CA ASP A 74 8.89 4.35 -4.82
C ASP A 74 8.05 3.79 -5.98
N LEU A 75 8.53 2.74 -6.64
CA LEU A 75 7.75 2.09 -7.69
C LEU A 75 6.48 1.45 -7.12
N ALA A 76 6.59 0.79 -5.95
CA ALA A 76 5.41 0.23 -5.30
C ALA A 76 4.34 1.29 -5.04
N GLY A 77 4.76 2.45 -4.54
CA GLY A 77 3.85 3.58 -4.33
C GLY A 77 3.24 4.08 -5.63
N GLY A 78 4.05 4.21 -6.67
CA GLY A 78 3.58 4.62 -7.99
C GLY A 78 2.54 3.66 -8.54
N LEU A 79 2.77 2.38 -8.41
CA LEU A 79 1.81 1.36 -8.85
C LEU A 79 0.52 1.42 -8.05
N GLY A 80 0.62 1.68 -6.75
CA GLY A 80 -0.57 1.89 -5.91
C GLY A 80 -1.43 3.03 -6.43
N ALA A 81 -0.81 4.12 -6.88
CA ALA A 81 -1.53 5.26 -7.42
C ALA A 81 -2.12 4.98 -8.80
N ILE A 82 -1.41 4.22 -9.64
CA ILE A 82 -1.80 4.02 -11.05
C ILE A 82 -2.83 2.90 -11.21
N CYS A 83 -2.59 1.75 -10.59
CA CYS A 83 -3.40 0.55 -10.81
C CYS A 83 -3.81 -0.15 -9.53
N GLY A 84 -3.50 0.39 -8.36
CA GLY A 84 -3.83 -0.23 -7.09
C GLY A 84 -5.33 -0.31 -6.88
N ASP A 85 -5.78 -1.46 -6.37
CA ASP A 85 -7.17 -1.67 -6.00
C ASP A 85 -7.29 -1.52 -4.48
N PRO A 86 -7.82 -0.38 -3.99
CA PRO A 86 -7.90 -0.15 -2.55
C PRO A 86 -8.85 -1.08 -1.81
N GLU A 87 -9.71 -1.77 -2.54
CA GLU A 87 -10.65 -2.73 -1.95
C GLU A 87 -10.04 -4.15 -1.84
N ALA A 88 -8.86 -4.36 -2.43
CA ALA A 88 -8.25 -5.69 -2.51
C ALA A 88 -7.24 -5.99 -1.40
N GLY A 89 -6.97 -5.05 -0.47
CA GLY A 89 -6.02 -5.26 0.63
C GLY A 89 -4.66 -5.70 0.12
N LEU A 90 -4.18 -6.85 0.57
CA LEU A 90 -2.87 -7.38 0.16
C LEU A 90 -2.81 -7.78 -1.32
N MET A 91 -3.94 -7.83 -2.01
CA MET A 91 -4.02 -8.07 -3.45
C MET A 91 -4.08 -6.78 -4.26
N VAL A 92 -3.68 -5.68 -3.66
CA VAL A 92 -3.75 -4.33 -4.26
C VAL A 92 -3.07 -4.25 -5.63
N LEU A 93 -2.03 -5.04 -5.86
CA LEU A 93 -1.25 -5.04 -7.11
C LEU A 93 -1.66 -6.14 -8.09
N LYS A 94 -2.84 -6.73 -7.93
CA LYS A 94 -3.33 -7.81 -8.81
C LYS A 94 -3.49 -7.38 -10.28
N ASN A 95 -3.67 -6.08 -10.53
CA ASN A 95 -3.91 -5.54 -11.87
C ASN A 95 -2.66 -4.95 -12.52
N VAL A 96 -1.49 -5.17 -11.94
CA VAL A 96 -0.24 -4.63 -12.48
C VAL A 96 0.05 -5.26 -13.86
N ASP A 97 0.39 -4.41 -14.83
CA ASP A 97 0.85 -4.82 -16.15
C ASP A 97 2.05 -3.94 -16.56
N GLN A 98 2.62 -4.20 -17.73
CA GLN A 98 3.80 -3.46 -18.17
C GLN A 98 3.51 -1.97 -18.34
N ASP A 99 2.33 -1.62 -18.82
CA ASP A 99 1.92 -0.22 -18.96
C ASP A 99 1.90 0.51 -17.61
N SER A 100 1.38 -0.16 -16.56
CA SER A 100 1.37 0.38 -15.21
C SER A 100 2.79 0.60 -14.70
N ILE A 101 3.68 -0.35 -14.94
CA ILE A 101 5.08 -0.26 -14.53
C ILE A 101 5.75 0.93 -15.20
N ASP A 102 5.54 1.10 -16.50
CA ASP A 102 6.10 2.21 -17.25
C ASP A 102 5.60 3.55 -16.72
N LYS A 103 4.31 3.65 -16.42
CA LYS A 103 3.73 4.85 -15.82
C LYS A 103 4.27 5.11 -14.42
N GLY A 104 4.52 4.05 -13.66
CA GLY A 104 5.13 4.17 -12.34
C GLY A 104 6.52 4.76 -12.42
N HIS A 105 7.34 4.29 -13.35
CA HIS A 105 8.67 4.85 -13.58
C HIS A 105 8.60 6.31 -14.01
N LYS A 106 7.62 6.66 -14.81
CA LYS A 106 7.42 8.04 -15.24
C LYS A 106 7.13 8.96 -14.05
N LEU A 107 6.28 8.52 -13.12
CA LEU A 107 5.99 9.30 -11.92
C LEU A 107 7.25 9.52 -11.07
N ILE A 108 8.09 8.51 -10.97
CA ILE A 108 9.37 8.62 -10.25
C ILE A 108 10.28 9.63 -10.95
N ASP A 109 10.43 9.51 -12.26
CA ASP A 109 11.29 10.37 -13.06
C ASP A 109 10.82 11.84 -13.01
N GLU A 110 9.53 12.07 -12.90
CA GLU A 110 8.95 13.41 -12.77
C GLU A 110 9.07 13.97 -11.35
N GLY A 111 9.61 13.19 -10.41
CA GLY A 111 9.80 13.64 -9.03
C GLY A 111 8.50 13.70 -8.22
N LYS A 112 7.45 13.03 -8.68
CA LYS A 112 6.15 13.08 -8.03
C LYS A 112 6.04 12.14 -6.84
N ILE A 113 6.95 11.18 -6.71
CA ILE A 113 6.92 10.20 -5.63
C ILE A 113 8.20 10.31 -4.82
N ARG A 114 8.06 10.42 -3.50
CA ARG A 114 9.17 10.46 -2.56
C ARG A 114 8.95 9.43 -1.47
N VAL A 115 10.02 8.74 -1.09
CA VAL A 115 9.99 7.77 0.01
C VAL A 115 11.09 8.13 1.01
N ASN A 116 10.71 8.26 2.26
CA ASN A 116 11.64 8.51 3.36
C ASN A 116 11.27 7.60 4.53
N TYR A 117 12.20 7.39 5.44
CA TYR A 117 11.90 6.64 6.66
C TYR A 117 11.73 7.60 7.84
N ILE A 118 11.01 7.13 8.86
CA ILE A 118 10.76 7.85 10.10
C ILE A 118 11.70 7.27 11.15
N GLU A 119 12.36 8.15 11.90
CA GLU A 119 13.35 7.75 12.90
C GLU A 119 12.73 6.90 14.02
N LYS A 120 11.54 7.28 14.50
CA LYS A 120 10.84 6.57 15.57
C LYS A 120 9.40 6.30 15.15
N SER A 121 9.04 5.03 15.04
CA SER A 121 7.69 4.60 14.68
C SER A 121 7.49 3.15 15.09
N PRO A 122 6.26 2.62 15.06
CA PRO A 122 6.06 1.18 15.14
C PRO A 122 6.79 0.46 14.02
N ASP A 123 7.07 -0.83 14.20
CA ASP A 123 7.79 -1.64 13.21
C ASP A 123 7.07 -1.67 11.86
N VAL A 124 5.73 -1.74 11.87
CA VAL A 124 4.93 -1.65 10.65
C VAL A 124 4.23 -0.29 10.68
N TYR A 125 4.70 0.63 9.85
CA TYR A 125 4.14 1.97 9.76
C TYR A 125 4.38 2.54 8.36
N VAL A 126 3.29 2.99 7.74
CA VAL A 126 3.31 3.69 6.45
C VAL A 126 2.40 4.90 6.55
N GLU A 127 2.95 6.07 6.26
CA GLU A 127 2.19 7.30 6.17
C GLU A 127 2.29 7.81 4.74
N VAL A 128 1.14 8.08 4.13
CA VAL A 128 1.09 8.56 2.75
C VAL A 128 0.39 9.91 2.73
N LEU A 129 1.03 10.88 2.09
CA LEU A 129 0.48 12.21 1.86
C LEU A 129 0.37 12.39 0.35
N THR A 130 -0.84 12.52 -0.17
CA THR A 130 -1.04 12.81 -1.59
C THR A 130 -1.64 14.19 -1.76
N LYS A 131 -1.31 14.83 -2.88
CA LYS A 131 -1.79 16.18 -3.17
C LYS A 131 -2.24 16.28 -4.62
N SER A 132 -3.37 16.96 -4.81
CA SER A 132 -3.81 17.48 -6.10
C SER A 132 -4.02 18.98 -5.99
N GLU A 133 -4.60 19.60 -6.99
CA GLU A 133 -4.85 21.06 -6.94
C GLU A 133 -5.79 21.47 -5.82
N ASN A 134 -6.76 20.63 -5.53
CA ASN A 134 -7.84 20.97 -4.59
C ASN A 134 -8.06 19.97 -3.47
N THR A 135 -7.28 18.89 -3.41
CA THR A 135 -7.45 17.86 -2.38
C THR A 135 -6.11 17.41 -1.85
N ASN A 136 -6.04 17.23 -0.54
CA ASN A 136 -4.93 16.59 0.14
C ASN A 136 -5.47 15.39 0.89
N THR A 137 -4.80 14.23 0.78
CA THR A 137 -5.17 13.07 1.58
C THR A 137 -3.98 12.60 2.39
N ARG A 138 -4.27 12.06 3.56
CA ARG A 138 -3.27 11.45 4.43
C ARG A 138 -3.80 10.12 4.91
N VAL A 139 -3.01 9.07 4.70
CA VAL A 139 -3.36 7.72 5.11
C VAL A 139 -2.28 7.20 6.03
N ILE A 140 -2.68 6.57 7.14
CA ILE A 140 -1.77 5.86 8.03
C ILE A 140 -2.14 4.40 8.02
N LEU A 141 -1.16 3.56 7.71
CA LEU A 141 -1.22 2.11 7.84
C LEU A 141 -0.28 1.73 8.98
N LYS A 142 -0.73 0.88 9.89
CA LYS A 142 0.01 0.64 11.12
C LYS A 142 -0.32 -0.73 11.69
N ASP A 143 0.68 -1.34 12.31
CA ASP A 143 0.61 -2.59 13.06
C ASP A 143 0.53 -3.85 12.21
N SER A 144 -0.16 -3.82 11.08
CA SER A 144 -0.11 -4.90 10.10
C SER A 144 -0.11 -4.33 8.69
N HIS A 145 0.33 -5.13 7.71
CA HIS A 145 0.57 -4.67 6.34
C HIS A 145 -0.72 -4.34 5.58
N ASP A 146 -1.87 -4.66 6.14
CA ASP A 146 -3.19 -4.39 5.54
C ASP A 146 -4.12 -3.61 6.46
N ASN A 147 -3.61 -3.06 7.56
CA ASN A 147 -4.44 -2.33 8.51
C ASN A 147 -4.35 -0.82 8.29
N ILE A 148 -5.40 -0.26 7.72
CA ILE A 148 -5.52 1.20 7.61
C ILE A 148 -6.00 1.74 8.96
N GLU A 149 -5.15 2.53 9.60
CA GLU A 149 -5.45 3.11 10.90
C GLU A 149 -6.26 4.39 10.78
N LYS A 150 -5.97 5.21 9.77
CA LYS A 150 -6.59 6.52 9.63
C LYS A 150 -6.54 7.01 8.18
N VAL A 151 -7.61 7.70 7.78
CA VAL A 151 -7.66 8.43 6.50
C VAL A 151 -8.15 9.85 6.78
N GLU A 152 -7.39 10.84 6.31
CA GLU A 152 -7.76 12.25 6.39
C GLU A 152 -7.87 12.82 4.97
N VAL A 153 -8.87 13.68 4.77
CA VAL A 153 -9.06 14.41 3.51
C VAL A 153 -9.15 15.89 3.86
N ASN A 154 -8.23 16.69 3.33
CA ASN A 154 -8.16 18.13 3.60
C ASN A 154 -8.14 18.44 5.10
N GLY A 155 -7.45 17.61 5.87
CA GLY A 155 -7.31 17.78 7.32
C GLY A 155 -8.45 17.19 8.15
N GLU A 156 -9.50 16.68 7.50
CA GLU A 156 -10.63 16.08 8.19
C GLU A 156 -10.50 14.56 8.22
N ILE A 157 -10.64 13.97 9.40
CA ILE A 157 -10.58 12.52 9.57
C ILE A 157 -11.89 11.92 9.05
N ILE A 158 -11.82 11.16 7.96
CA ILE A 158 -13.00 10.49 7.39
C ILE A 158 -13.08 9.02 7.79
N TYR A 159 -11.99 8.46 8.27
CA TYR A 159 -11.94 7.08 8.78
C TYR A 159 -10.90 7.00 9.88
N SER A 160 -11.21 6.25 10.92
CA SER A 160 -10.25 5.92 11.97
C SER A 160 -10.61 4.56 12.55
N ASN A 161 -9.62 3.71 12.68
CA ASN A 161 -9.79 2.39 13.30
C ASN A 161 -10.28 2.53 14.75
N ALA A 162 -9.92 3.62 15.42
CA ALA A 162 -10.41 3.92 16.76
C ALA A 162 -11.92 4.17 16.77
N PHE A 163 -12.49 4.76 15.71
CA PHE A 163 -13.93 4.96 15.59
C PHE A 163 -14.66 3.62 15.46
N GLU A 164 -14.11 2.71 14.67
CA GLU A 164 -14.71 1.38 14.50
C GLU A 164 -14.69 0.59 15.79
N LYS A 165 -13.62 0.67 16.56
CA LYS A 165 -13.51 0.01 17.87
C LYS A 165 -14.53 0.55 18.87
N LYS A 166 -14.88 1.82 18.79
CA LYS A 166 -15.89 2.43 19.66
C LYS A 166 -17.33 2.01 19.31
N LYS A 167 -17.57 1.62 18.07
CA LYS A 167 -18.88 1.17 17.62
C LYS A 167 -19.22 -0.25 18.04
N THR A 168 -18.20 -1.02 18.41
CA THR A 168 -18.37 -2.38 18.90
C THR A 168 -18.31 -2.37 20.43
#